data_1a2a88e35e8a8c86dca3eef472c1abc9
#
_entry.id   1a2a88e35e8a8c86dca3eef472c1abc9
#
_cell.length_a   1.000
_cell.length_b   1.000
_cell.length_c   1.000
_cell.angle_alpha   90.00
_cell.angle_beta   90.00
_cell.angle_gamma   90.00
#
_symmetry.space_group_name_H-M   'P 1'
#
loop_
_entity.id
_entity.type
_entity.pdbx_description
1 polymer ?
#
loop_
_entity_poly.entity_id
_entity_poly.type
_entity_poly.pdbx_seq_one_letter_code
_entity_poly.pdbx_strand_id
1 'polypeptide(L)'
;MEKILIILFIAIVYTHAGFAVKSYREIRNEGVVRQNYEESCGAAAVATLLNLLDMHQFSESDIVSKMSSNTNMVSFLELSKVLHDLGWENKGYQISREVFEKLNIPVLVKIQNDPRYPHFVVVINQIGDFISVFDPNFGKYISSKDEFYSIWDKDNLGGYVLIVNPKNKFMPSHKLNLPTNKSIFDK
;
A
#
# COMPACT_ATOMS: atom_id res chain seq x y z
N MET A 1 -21.64 29.47 47.14
CA MET A 1 -21.37 28.04 46.86
C MET A 1 -21.60 27.67 45.39
N GLU A 2 -22.73 28.08 44.79
CA GLU A 2 -23.03 27.80 43.36
C GLU A 2 -21.94 28.29 42.38
N LYS A 3 -21.40 29.49 42.53
CA LYS A 3 -20.39 30.04 41.64
C LYS A 3 -19.08 29.25 41.69
N ILE A 4 -18.72 28.68 42.84
CA ILE A 4 -17.51 27.86 43.01
C ILE A 4 -17.70 26.51 42.34
N LEU A 5 -18.94 25.94 42.41
CA LEU A 5 -19.27 24.67 41.75
C LEU A 5 -19.20 24.78 40.24
N ILE A 6 -19.67 25.89 39.68
CA ILE A 6 -19.63 26.15 38.22
C ILE A 6 -18.18 26.30 37.75
N ILE A 7 -17.30 27.01 38.49
CA ILE A 7 -15.90 27.16 38.16
C ILE A 7 -15.17 25.82 38.23
N LEU A 8 -15.49 24.96 39.21
CA LEU A 8 -14.91 23.62 39.32
C LEU A 8 -15.36 22.73 38.18
N PHE A 9 -16.62 22.83 37.76
CA PHE A 9 -17.15 22.05 36.63
C PHE A 9 -16.52 22.48 35.31
N ILE A 10 -16.31 23.77 35.08
CA ILE A 10 -15.60 24.30 33.89
C ILE A 10 -14.14 23.84 33.88
N ALA A 11 -13.45 23.87 35.02
CA ALA A 11 -12.09 23.41 35.13
C ALA A 11 -11.94 21.92 34.79
N ILE A 12 -12.89 21.07 35.20
CA ILE A 12 -12.88 19.63 34.88
C ILE A 12 -13.10 19.37 33.38
N VAL A 13 -13.93 20.16 32.71
CA VAL A 13 -14.17 20.00 31.25
C VAL A 13 -12.94 20.38 30.44
N TYR A 14 -12.16 21.37 30.87
CA TYR A 14 -10.94 21.78 30.16
C TYR A 14 -9.75 20.81 30.32
N THR A 15 -9.76 19.94 31.34
CA THR A 15 -8.66 18.98 31.56
C THR A 15 -8.74 17.73 30.63
N HIS A 16 -9.81 17.58 29.83
CA HIS A 16 -9.98 16.47 28.90
C HIS A 16 -9.60 16.80 27.45
N ALA A 17 -8.91 17.92 27.20
CA ALA A 17 -8.31 18.21 25.92
C ALA A 17 -7.09 17.29 25.71
N GLY A 18 -7.33 15.99 25.58
CA GLY A 18 -6.31 15.05 25.17
C GLY A 18 -5.94 15.31 23.72
N PHE A 19 -4.69 15.65 23.44
CA PHE A 19 -4.17 15.63 22.09
C PHE A 19 -4.26 14.18 21.59
N ALA A 20 -5.00 13.97 20.51
CA ALA A 20 -5.04 12.67 19.83
C ALA A 20 -3.66 12.41 19.17
N VAL A 21 -2.73 11.89 19.94
CA VAL A 21 -1.40 11.52 19.44
C VAL A 21 -1.51 10.09 18.86
N LYS A 22 -1.29 9.96 17.55
CA LYS A 22 -1.16 8.65 16.93
C LYS A 22 0.12 7.97 17.43
N SER A 23 0.04 6.72 17.82
CA SER A 23 1.21 5.92 18.12
C SER A 23 2.06 5.69 16.87
N TYR A 24 3.35 5.43 17.03
CA TYR A 24 4.22 5.07 15.91
C TYR A 24 3.69 3.88 15.10
N ARG A 25 3.09 2.91 15.76
CA ARG A 25 2.46 1.75 15.14
C ARG A 25 1.25 2.15 14.26
N GLU A 26 0.42 3.06 14.73
CA GLU A 26 -0.72 3.57 13.95
C GLU A 26 -0.25 4.34 12.71
N ILE A 27 0.77 5.17 12.85
CA ILE A 27 1.36 5.91 11.72
C ILE A 27 1.95 4.95 10.69
N ARG A 28 2.69 3.93 11.12
CA ARG A 28 3.27 2.91 10.24
C ARG A 28 2.22 2.06 9.53
N ASN A 29 1.10 1.82 10.14
CA ASN A 29 0.03 0.99 9.57
C ASN A 29 -0.99 1.80 8.77
N GLU A 30 -0.84 3.12 8.69
CA GLU A 30 -1.77 3.97 7.95
C GLU A 30 -1.76 3.62 6.46
N GLY A 31 -2.93 3.21 5.95
CA GLY A 31 -3.09 2.79 4.55
C GLY A 31 -2.51 1.42 4.21
N VAL A 32 -2.10 0.62 5.21
CA VAL A 32 -1.57 -0.74 5.00
C VAL A 32 -2.51 -1.76 5.62
N VAL A 33 -2.91 -2.75 4.85
CA VAL A 33 -3.53 -3.97 5.36
C VAL A 33 -2.40 -4.89 5.82
N ARG A 34 -2.39 -5.21 7.12
CA ARG A 34 -1.36 -6.07 7.72
C ARG A 34 -1.66 -7.53 7.42
N GLN A 35 -0.61 -8.31 7.10
CA GLN A 35 -0.75 -9.75 6.99
C GLN A 35 -0.88 -10.39 8.38
N ASN A 36 -1.71 -11.41 8.49
CA ASN A 36 -1.89 -12.20 9.71
C ASN A 36 -1.08 -13.49 9.70
N TYR A 37 -0.71 -13.97 8.51
CA TYR A 37 0.05 -15.21 8.29
C TYR A 37 1.26 -14.94 7.41
N GLU A 38 2.32 -15.76 7.55
CA GLU A 38 3.56 -15.57 6.78
C GLU A 38 3.34 -15.63 5.26
N GLU A 39 2.44 -16.51 4.80
CA GLU A 39 2.19 -16.72 3.37
C GLU A 39 1.16 -15.75 2.78
N SER A 40 0.54 -14.91 3.58
CA SER A 40 -0.57 -14.05 3.13
C SER A 40 -0.14 -12.65 2.66
N CYS A 41 1.17 -12.40 2.53
CA CYS A 41 1.68 -11.10 2.07
C CYS A 41 1.04 -10.65 0.75
N GLY A 42 0.84 -11.55 -0.21
CA GLY A 42 0.20 -11.25 -1.49
C GLY A 42 -1.25 -10.79 -1.33
N ALA A 43 -2.04 -11.47 -0.50
CA ALA A 43 -3.43 -11.12 -0.24
C ALA A 43 -3.54 -9.76 0.46
N ALA A 44 -2.75 -9.53 1.50
CA ALA A 44 -2.72 -8.28 2.23
C ALA A 44 -2.22 -7.11 1.35
N ALA A 45 -1.23 -7.36 0.46
CA ALA A 45 -0.76 -6.37 -0.50
C ALA A 45 -1.84 -6.03 -1.54
N VAL A 46 -2.59 -7.01 -2.06
CA VAL A 46 -3.74 -6.76 -2.96
C VAL A 46 -4.82 -5.94 -2.24
N ALA A 47 -5.19 -6.30 -1.01
CA ALA A 47 -6.14 -5.52 -0.22
C ALA A 47 -5.65 -4.06 -0.04
N THR A 48 -4.37 -3.88 0.30
CA THR A 48 -3.74 -2.56 0.40
C THR A 48 -3.84 -1.79 -0.92
N LEU A 49 -3.49 -2.43 -2.05
CA LEU A 49 -3.54 -1.83 -3.38
C LEU A 49 -4.95 -1.36 -3.74
N LEU A 50 -5.97 -2.21 -3.53
CA LEU A 50 -7.36 -1.87 -3.82
C LEU A 50 -7.88 -0.74 -2.93
N ASN A 51 -7.51 -0.72 -1.66
CA ASN A 51 -7.89 0.35 -0.72
C ASN A 51 -7.21 1.69 -1.06
N LEU A 52 -6.02 1.67 -1.67
CA LEU A 52 -5.36 2.86 -2.19
C LEU A 52 -5.97 3.35 -3.51
N LEU A 53 -6.47 2.43 -4.35
CA LEU A 53 -7.06 2.74 -5.65
C LEU A 53 -8.54 3.13 -5.56
N ASP A 54 -9.26 2.63 -4.56
CA ASP A 54 -10.70 2.86 -4.40
C ASP A 54 -11.04 3.11 -2.92
N MET A 55 -12.25 3.63 -2.67
CA MET A 55 -12.76 3.94 -1.33
C MET A 55 -13.20 2.69 -0.55
N HIS A 56 -13.10 1.50 -1.13
CA HIS A 56 -13.43 0.24 -0.47
C HIS A 56 -12.40 -0.09 0.61
N GLN A 57 -12.86 -0.82 1.62
CA GLN A 57 -12.00 -1.32 2.69
C GLN A 57 -11.95 -2.84 2.64
N PHE A 58 -11.13 -3.34 1.72
CA PHE A 58 -10.82 -4.78 1.69
C PHE A 58 -9.90 -5.14 2.86
N SER A 59 -10.22 -6.23 3.52
CA SER A 59 -9.34 -6.88 4.48
C SER A 59 -8.50 -7.96 3.79
N GLU A 60 -7.45 -8.44 4.45
CA GLU A 60 -6.70 -9.61 3.99
C GLU A 60 -7.61 -10.84 3.79
N SER A 61 -8.53 -11.09 4.73
CA SER A 61 -9.45 -12.22 4.67
C SER A 61 -10.40 -12.17 3.48
N ASP A 62 -10.81 -10.99 3.04
CA ASP A 62 -11.64 -10.83 1.84
C ASP A 62 -10.92 -11.33 0.59
N ILE A 63 -9.62 -11.06 0.50
CA ILE A 63 -8.79 -11.50 -0.63
C ILE A 63 -8.47 -12.99 -0.51
N VAL A 64 -8.05 -13.47 0.67
CA VAL A 64 -7.74 -14.88 0.92
C VAL A 64 -8.95 -15.77 0.58
N SER A 65 -10.18 -15.34 0.91
CA SER A 65 -11.40 -16.09 0.61
C SER A 65 -11.65 -16.30 -0.89
N LYS A 66 -11.01 -15.53 -1.75
CA LYS A 66 -11.09 -15.61 -3.23
C LYS A 66 -9.94 -16.39 -3.86
N MET A 67 -8.93 -16.71 -3.05
CA MET A 67 -7.80 -17.50 -3.53
C MET A 67 -8.16 -18.97 -3.60
N SER A 68 -7.78 -19.63 -4.70
CA SER A 68 -8.15 -21.03 -4.97
C SER A 68 -7.10 -22.03 -4.52
N SER A 69 -5.95 -21.59 -4.03
CA SER A 69 -4.83 -22.47 -3.72
C SER A 69 -4.57 -22.65 -2.24
N ASN A 70 -4.36 -23.91 -1.88
CA ASN A 70 -3.75 -24.33 -0.62
C ASN A 70 -2.21 -24.30 -0.73
N THR A 71 -1.64 -23.48 -1.63
CA THR A 71 -0.18 -23.44 -1.84
C THR A 71 0.47 -22.41 -0.95
N ASN A 72 1.58 -22.80 -0.36
CA ASN A 72 2.36 -21.98 0.59
C ASN A 72 3.05 -20.75 -0.06
N MET A 73 2.89 -20.54 -1.37
CA MET A 73 3.49 -19.39 -2.08
C MET A 73 2.56 -18.88 -3.18
N VAL A 74 2.06 -17.68 -2.98
CA VAL A 74 1.21 -16.99 -3.96
C VAL A 74 2.03 -16.50 -5.14
N SER A 75 1.48 -16.62 -6.35
CA SER A 75 2.10 -16.10 -7.58
C SER A 75 1.39 -14.83 -8.08
N PHE A 76 2.06 -14.03 -8.92
CA PHE A 76 1.42 -12.91 -9.62
C PHE A 76 0.19 -13.35 -10.43
N LEU A 77 0.25 -14.54 -11.04
CA LEU A 77 -0.87 -15.07 -11.82
C LEU A 77 -2.10 -15.31 -10.96
N GLU A 78 -1.91 -15.84 -9.77
CA GLU A 78 -3.01 -16.07 -8.82
C GLU A 78 -3.61 -14.76 -8.32
N LEU A 79 -2.76 -13.79 -7.94
CA LEU A 79 -3.21 -12.46 -7.55
C LEU A 79 -3.96 -11.75 -8.70
N SER A 80 -3.49 -11.92 -9.93
CA SER A 80 -4.15 -11.40 -11.13
C SER A 80 -5.54 -12.00 -11.33
N LYS A 81 -5.70 -13.31 -11.12
CA LYS A 81 -7.02 -13.98 -11.18
C LYS A 81 -7.97 -13.46 -10.12
N VAL A 82 -7.51 -13.34 -8.88
CA VAL A 82 -8.32 -12.78 -7.78
C VAL A 82 -8.79 -11.37 -8.11
N LEU A 83 -7.92 -10.52 -8.61
CA LEU A 83 -8.27 -9.17 -9.04
C LEU A 83 -9.31 -9.17 -10.17
N HIS A 84 -9.16 -10.06 -11.14
CA HIS A 84 -10.13 -10.24 -12.24
C HIS A 84 -11.50 -10.68 -11.71
N ASP A 85 -11.54 -11.65 -10.79
CA ASP A 85 -12.77 -12.16 -10.18
C ASP A 85 -13.48 -11.09 -9.32
N LEU A 86 -12.71 -10.15 -8.77
CA LEU A 86 -13.23 -8.94 -8.11
C LEU A 86 -13.65 -7.85 -9.10
N GLY A 87 -13.53 -8.10 -10.42
CA GLY A 87 -13.90 -7.19 -11.48
C GLY A 87 -12.90 -6.05 -11.71
N TRP A 88 -11.62 -6.25 -11.37
CA TRP A 88 -10.55 -5.29 -11.62
C TRP A 88 -9.71 -5.72 -12.82
N GLU A 89 -9.64 -4.86 -13.83
CA GLU A 89 -8.68 -5.04 -14.92
C GLU A 89 -7.27 -4.88 -14.39
N ASN A 90 -6.44 -5.87 -14.69
CA ASN A 90 -5.06 -5.85 -14.23
C ASN A 90 -4.16 -6.56 -15.23
N LYS A 91 -2.88 -6.23 -15.21
CA LYS A 91 -1.87 -6.86 -16.05
C LYS A 91 -0.50 -6.84 -15.40
N GLY A 92 0.19 -7.99 -15.47
CA GLY A 92 1.57 -8.13 -15.04
C GLY A 92 2.55 -7.72 -16.14
N TYR A 93 3.64 -7.04 -15.75
CA TYR A 93 4.72 -6.61 -16.65
C TYR A 93 6.08 -6.85 -15.99
N GLN A 94 7.08 -7.02 -16.83
CA GLN A 94 8.47 -6.80 -16.45
C GLN A 94 8.90 -5.47 -17.06
N ILE A 95 9.29 -4.50 -16.23
CA ILE A 95 9.59 -3.14 -16.68
C ILE A 95 10.96 -2.68 -16.18
N SER A 96 11.61 -1.84 -16.97
CA SER A 96 12.87 -1.21 -16.56
C SER A 96 12.64 -0.15 -15.47
N ARG A 97 13.72 0.25 -14.79
CA ARG A 97 13.69 1.33 -13.78
C ARG A 97 13.17 2.65 -14.36
N GLU A 98 13.57 2.98 -15.61
CA GLU A 98 13.12 4.18 -16.30
C GLU A 98 11.59 4.20 -16.55
N VAL A 99 11.00 3.03 -16.87
CA VAL A 99 9.54 2.90 -17.03
C VAL A 99 8.87 2.97 -15.69
N PHE A 100 9.44 2.31 -14.67
CA PHE A 100 8.91 2.34 -13.31
C PHE A 100 8.85 3.77 -12.75
N GLU A 101 9.87 4.59 -12.99
CA GLU A 101 9.93 5.99 -12.54
C GLU A 101 8.82 6.88 -13.11
N LYS A 102 8.23 6.49 -14.24
CA LYS A 102 7.11 7.20 -14.87
C LYS A 102 5.75 6.78 -14.32
N LEU A 103 5.68 5.73 -13.49
CA LEU A 103 4.43 5.27 -12.90
C LEU A 103 4.04 6.16 -11.71
N ASN A 104 2.91 6.86 -11.83
CA ASN A 104 2.37 7.75 -10.81
C ASN A 104 1.20 7.12 -10.03
N ILE A 105 1.02 5.81 -10.14
CA ILE A 105 -0.05 5.06 -9.51
C ILE A 105 0.56 4.01 -8.55
N PRO A 106 -0.19 3.58 -7.51
CA PRO A 106 0.24 2.45 -6.70
C PRO A 106 0.28 1.19 -7.56
N VAL A 107 1.35 0.43 -7.42
CA VAL A 107 1.54 -0.85 -8.12
C VAL A 107 1.98 -1.94 -7.15
N LEU A 108 1.55 -3.16 -7.41
CA LEU A 108 2.01 -4.33 -6.69
C LEU A 108 3.33 -4.80 -7.29
N VAL A 109 4.32 -5.00 -6.45
CA VAL A 109 5.63 -5.52 -6.85
C VAL A 109 6.02 -6.73 -6.01
N LYS A 110 6.92 -7.53 -6.57
CA LYS A 110 7.56 -8.63 -5.86
C LYS A 110 9.01 -8.25 -5.58
N ILE A 111 9.37 -8.19 -4.31
CA ILE A 111 10.75 -7.91 -3.87
C ILE A 111 11.41 -9.19 -3.34
N GLN A 112 12.72 -9.22 -3.35
CA GLN A 112 13.53 -10.37 -2.91
C GLN A 112 14.61 -9.91 -1.93
N ASN A 113 14.24 -9.64 -0.71
CA ASN A 113 15.21 -9.44 0.38
C ASN A 113 15.94 -10.75 0.71
N ASP A 114 15.20 -11.87 0.70
CA ASP A 114 15.73 -13.23 0.79
C ASP A 114 15.23 -14.00 -0.45
N PRO A 115 16.15 -14.58 -1.27
CA PRO A 115 15.73 -15.33 -2.46
C PRO A 115 14.79 -16.51 -2.19
N ARG A 116 14.81 -17.04 -0.97
CA ARG A 116 13.94 -18.15 -0.55
C ARG A 116 12.52 -17.72 -0.26
N TYR A 117 12.33 -16.45 0.09
CA TYR A 117 11.06 -15.89 0.54
C TYR A 117 10.71 -14.61 -0.22
N PRO A 118 10.25 -14.73 -1.48
CA PRO A 118 9.80 -13.58 -2.23
C PRO A 118 8.59 -12.93 -1.53
N HIS A 119 8.61 -11.60 -1.44
CA HIS A 119 7.63 -10.83 -0.69
C HIS A 119 6.86 -9.86 -1.60
N PHE A 120 5.56 -9.72 -1.39
CA PHE A 120 4.72 -8.78 -2.13
C PHE A 120 4.47 -7.52 -1.32
N VAL A 121 4.71 -6.38 -1.95
CA VAL A 121 4.48 -5.05 -1.39
C VAL A 121 3.79 -4.14 -2.41
N VAL A 122 3.12 -3.10 -1.94
CA VAL A 122 2.63 -2.03 -2.81
C VAL A 122 3.61 -0.87 -2.74
N VAL A 123 3.90 -0.28 -3.89
CA VAL A 123 4.83 0.84 -3.98
C VAL A 123 4.23 2.00 -4.76
N ILE A 124 4.63 3.22 -4.40
CA ILE A 124 4.27 4.46 -5.08
C ILE A 124 5.52 5.30 -5.21
N ASN A 125 5.84 5.75 -6.43
CA ASN A 125 6.91 6.69 -6.65
C ASN A 125 6.63 8.01 -5.94
N GLN A 126 7.66 8.59 -5.35
CA GLN A 126 7.66 9.93 -4.79
C GLN A 126 8.45 10.89 -5.69
N ILE A 127 8.27 12.17 -5.47
CA ILE A 127 9.11 13.19 -6.14
C ILE A 127 10.55 13.00 -5.67
N GLY A 128 11.50 13.02 -6.63
CA GLY A 128 12.92 12.82 -6.35
C GLY A 128 13.28 11.34 -6.25
N ASP A 129 14.20 11.02 -5.34
CA ASP A 129 14.86 9.72 -5.25
C ASP A 129 14.25 8.75 -4.24
N PHE A 130 12.96 8.93 -3.95
CA PHE A 130 12.27 8.15 -2.92
C PHE A 130 11.08 7.38 -3.46
N ILE A 131 10.77 6.29 -2.78
CA ILE A 131 9.62 5.40 -3.03
C ILE A 131 8.91 5.17 -1.70
N SER A 132 7.59 5.36 -1.68
CA SER A 132 6.76 4.89 -0.57
C SER A 132 6.48 3.41 -0.75
N VAL A 133 6.82 2.64 0.27
CA VAL A 133 6.57 1.20 0.34
C VAL A 133 5.49 0.93 1.38
N PHE A 134 4.46 0.18 0.99
CA PHE A 134 3.37 -0.28 1.84
C PHE A 134 3.55 -1.79 1.98
N ASP A 135 4.19 -2.18 3.06
CA ASP A 135 4.60 -3.55 3.32
C ASP A 135 3.64 -4.21 4.31
N PRO A 136 2.98 -5.32 3.93
CA PRO A 136 2.07 -6.04 4.80
C PRO A 136 2.70 -6.51 6.11
N ASN A 137 4.01 -6.77 6.11
CA ASN A 137 4.74 -7.24 7.28
C ASN A 137 5.33 -6.10 8.12
N PHE A 138 5.88 -5.06 7.48
CA PHE A 138 6.57 -3.98 8.20
C PHE A 138 5.75 -2.70 8.35
N GLY A 139 4.68 -2.52 7.56
CA GLY A 139 3.91 -1.27 7.49
C GLY A 139 4.47 -0.32 6.43
N LYS A 140 4.05 0.94 6.46
CA LYS A 140 4.49 1.97 5.53
C LYS A 140 5.86 2.52 5.91
N TYR A 141 6.75 2.63 4.92
CA TYR A 141 8.04 3.29 5.04
C TYR A 141 8.45 3.96 3.71
N ILE A 142 9.49 4.76 3.77
CA ILE A 142 10.10 5.40 2.61
C ILE A 142 11.47 4.76 2.39
N SER A 143 11.73 4.32 1.17
CA SER A 143 13.02 3.80 0.72
C SER A 143 13.64 4.74 -0.29
N SER A 144 14.96 4.80 -0.38
CA SER A 144 15.61 5.38 -1.54
C SER A 144 15.38 4.49 -2.76
N LYS A 145 15.45 5.06 -3.97
CA LYS A 145 15.36 4.29 -5.22
C LYS A 145 16.46 3.23 -5.32
N ASP A 146 17.68 3.57 -4.96
CA ASP A 146 18.82 2.65 -5.01
C ASP A 146 18.62 1.44 -4.10
N GLU A 147 18.16 1.68 -2.86
CA GLU A 147 17.85 0.61 -1.91
C GLU A 147 16.71 -0.28 -2.45
N PHE A 148 15.63 0.33 -2.94
CA PHE A 148 14.52 -0.40 -3.51
C PHE A 148 14.93 -1.22 -4.75
N TYR A 149 15.69 -0.64 -5.67
CA TYR A 149 16.14 -1.35 -6.86
C TYR A 149 17.07 -2.52 -6.55
N SER A 150 17.84 -2.44 -5.47
CA SER A 150 18.70 -3.54 -5.03
C SER A 150 17.96 -4.83 -4.68
N ILE A 151 16.65 -4.72 -4.34
CA ILE A 151 15.79 -5.84 -3.95
C ILE A 151 14.67 -6.14 -4.95
N TRP A 152 14.33 -5.18 -5.83
CA TRP A 152 13.27 -5.33 -6.83
C TRP A 152 13.81 -5.68 -8.23
N ASP A 153 14.91 -5.08 -8.61
CA ASP A 153 15.55 -5.23 -9.93
C ASP A 153 17.07 -5.32 -9.79
N LYS A 154 17.52 -6.32 -9.02
CA LYS A 154 18.92 -6.49 -8.62
C LYS A 154 19.90 -6.54 -9.81
N ASP A 155 19.49 -7.25 -10.87
CA ASP A 155 20.35 -7.51 -12.03
C ASP A 155 20.17 -6.47 -13.15
N ASN A 156 19.36 -5.44 -12.92
CA ASN A 156 18.99 -4.40 -13.90
C ASN A 156 18.41 -4.97 -15.21
N LEU A 157 17.66 -6.06 -15.11
CA LEU A 157 16.97 -6.71 -16.22
C LEU A 157 15.49 -6.33 -16.30
N GLY A 158 15.04 -5.49 -15.40
CA GLY A 158 13.65 -5.09 -15.18
C GLY A 158 12.96 -5.91 -14.08
N GLY A 159 12.25 -5.20 -13.21
CA GLY A 159 11.50 -5.80 -12.12
C GLY A 159 10.06 -6.11 -12.51
N TYR A 160 9.43 -7.04 -11.79
CA TYR A 160 8.06 -7.44 -12.02
C TYR A 160 7.08 -6.53 -11.28
N VAL A 161 6.03 -6.09 -11.99
CA VAL A 161 4.94 -5.28 -11.47
C VAL A 161 3.59 -5.84 -11.90
N LEU A 162 2.59 -5.74 -11.04
CA LEU A 162 1.18 -5.94 -11.38
C LEU A 162 0.49 -4.57 -11.30
N ILE A 163 0.01 -4.11 -12.43
CA ILE A 163 -0.69 -2.84 -12.57
C ILE A 163 -2.19 -3.14 -12.59
N VAL A 164 -2.94 -2.43 -11.76
CA VAL A 164 -4.39 -2.49 -11.69
C VAL A 164 -4.98 -1.20 -12.23
N ASN A 165 -5.93 -1.32 -13.15
CA ASN A 165 -6.59 -0.17 -13.73
C ASN A 165 -7.62 0.40 -12.74
N PRO A 166 -7.50 1.67 -12.32
CA PRO A 166 -8.47 2.29 -11.41
C PRO A 166 -9.87 2.32 -12.04
N LYS A 167 -10.89 1.88 -11.31
CA LYS A 167 -12.29 1.93 -11.79
C LYS A 167 -12.81 3.36 -11.91
N ASN A 168 -12.32 4.26 -11.07
CA ASN A 168 -12.71 5.66 -11.06
C ASN A 168 -11.63 6.51 -11.74
N LYS A 169 -12.02 7.29 -12.77
CA LYS A 169 -11.14 8.25 -13.46
C LYS A 169 -10.60 9.36 -12.55
N PHE A 170 -11.16 9.54 -11.38
CA PHE A 170 -10.76 10.53 -10.38
C PHE A 170 -10.32 9.83 -9.10
N MET A 171 -9.06 9.45 -9.05
CA MET A 171 -8.44 9.16 -7.76
C MET A 171 -8.30 10.48 -7.00
N PRO A 172 -8.85 10.59 -5.78
CA PRO A 172 -8.61 11.78 -4.98
C PRO A 172 -7.11 11.81 -4.61
N SER A 173 -6.38 12.71 -5.28
CA SER A 173 -4.92 12.86 -5.12
C SER A 173 -4.47 13.03 -3.66
N HIS A 174 -5.35 13.57 -2.81
CA HIS A 174 -5.10 13.76 -1.37
C HIS A 174 -5.06 12.46 -0.56
N LYS A 175 -5.66 11.37 -1.04
CA LYS A 175 -5.60 10.06 -0.36
C LYS A 175 -4.32 9.29 -0.64
N LEU A 176 -3.70 9.54 -1.77
CA LEU A 176 -2.57 8.75 -2.25
C LEU A 176 -1.23 9.44 -2.01
N ASN A 177 -1.21 10.72 -1.59
CA ASN A 177 0.02 11.53 -1.56
C ASN A 177 0.85 11.31 -2.84
N LEU A 178 0.15 11.19 -3.98
CA LEU A 178 0.81 11.00 -5.25
C LEU A 178 1.52 12.29 -5.65
N PRO A 179 2.70 12.19 -6.25
CA PRO A 179 3.34 13.35 -6.85
C PRO A 179 2.37 14.00 -7.84
N THR A 180 2.11 15.28 -7.69
CA THR A 180 1.16 16.05 -8.51
C THR A 180 1.63 16.29 -9.95
N ASN A 181 2.76 15.76 -10.36
CA ASN A 181 3.36 16.01 -11.65
C ASN A 181 3.00 14.95 -12.68
N LYS A 182 2.22 15.40 -13.66
CA LYS A 182 1.90 14.82 -14.98
C LYS A 182 1.67 13.30 -14.99
N SER A 183 0.40 12.94 -15.17
CA SER A 183 -0.03 11.60 -15.55
C SER A 183 0.75 11.12 -16.79
N ILE A 184 1.16 9.84 -16.78
CA ILE A 184 1.68 9.17 -17.99
C ILE A 184 0.61 9.07 -19.10
N PHE A 185 -0.64 9.38 -18.77
CA PHE A 185 -1.78 9.38 -19.69
C PHE A 185 -2.10 10.77 -20.25
N ASP A 186 -1.44 11.83 -19.78
CA ASP A 186 -1.57 13.18 -20.33
C ASP A 186 -0.52 13.37 -21.44
N LYS A 187 -0.94 13.09 -22.66
CA LYS A 187 -0.23 13.54 -23.88
C LYS A 187 -0.88 14.81 -24.42
#